data_17b5d4595dbd786ee909cc0915195530
#
_entry.id   17b5d4595dbd786ee909cc0915195530
#
_cell.length_a   1.000
_cell.length_b   1.000
_cell.length_c   1.000
_cell.angle_alpha   90.00
_cell.angle_beta   90.00
_cell.angle_gamma   90.00
#
_symmetry.space_group_name_H-M   'P 1'
#
loop_
_entity.id
_entity.type
_entity.pdbx_description
1 polymer ?
#
loop_
_entity_poly.entity_id
_entity_poly.type
_entity_poly.pdbx_seq_one_letter_code
_entity_poly.pdbx_strand_id
1 'polypeptide(L)'
;MSTETLQEMESVLKLQKKLHIEEGPASIELRKDRLNRCIEMIKEYSDEIIDALQKDFGNRDPKSSFLTEIATTIGVLQHAIKNVDKWTKDEKRPSNVDRPFFIRMLMGFLGAKSYIK
;
A
#
# COMPACT_ATOMS: atom_id res chain seq x y z
N MET A 1 -10.90 7.37 -23.86
CA MET A 1 -11.57 7.30 -22.56
C MET A 1 -12.69 8.33 -22.56
N SER A 2 -13.93 7.94 -22.27
CA SER A 2 -15.07 8.86 -22.34
C SER A 2 -15.04 9.83 -21.15
N THR A 3 -15.63 11.02 -21.32
CA THR A 3 -15.74 12.03 -20.25
C THR A 3 -16.51 11.48 -19.03
N GLU A 4 -17.49 10.63 -19.28
CA GLU A 4 -18.29 9.94 -18.27
C GLU A 4 -17.44 9.01 -17.39
N THR A 5 -16.56 8.22 -17.99
CA THR A 5 -15.61 7.35 -17.28
C THR A 5 -14.67 8.14 -16.39
N LEU A 6 -14.19 9.32 -16.84
CA LEU A 6 -13.33 10.18 -16.05
C LEU A 6 -14.06 10.75 -14.81
N GLN A 7 -15.30 11.19 -14.98
CA GLN A 7 -16.12 11.70 -13.87
C GLN A 7 -16.40 10.62 -12.83
N GLU A 8 -16.68 9.39 -13.28
CA GLU A 8 -16.86 8.24 -12.38
C GLU A 8 -15.59 7.95 -11.58
N MET A 9 -14.44 7.88 -12.23
CA MET A 9 -13.14 7.66 -11.58
C MET A 9 -12.82 8.77 -10.56
N GLU A 10 -13.08 10.03 -10.88
CA GLU A 10 -12.90 11.14 -9.95
C GLU A 10 -13.82 11.03 -8.73
N SER A 11 -15.08 10.65 -8.92
CA SER A 11 -16.04 10.47 -7.83
C SER A 11 -15.61 9.37 -6.87
N VAL A 12 -15.17 8.24 -7.41
CA VAL A 12 -14.62 7.11 -6.62
C VAL A 12 -13.37 7.53 -5.84
N LEU A 13 -12.45 8.25 -6.49
CA LEU A 13 -11.23 8.74 -5.82
C LEU A 13 -11.54 9.72 -4.68
N LYS A 14 -12.49 10.64 -4.88
CA LYS A 14 -12.92 11.57 -3.83
C LYS A 14 -13.52 10.84 -2.64
N LEU A 15 -14.37 9.83 -2.90
CA LEU A 15 -14.96 8.99 -1.86
C LEU A 15 -13.90 8.23 -1.08
N GLN A 16 -12.95 7.58 -1.77
CA GLN A 16 -11.85 6.84 -1.13
C GLN A 16 -10.98 7.74 -0.26
N LYS A 17 -10.64 8.95 -0.72
CA LYS A 17 -9.88 9.93 0.07
C LYS A 17 -10.63 10.35 1.34
N LYS A 18 -11.93 10.63 1.21
CA LYS A 18 -12.78 11.00 2.35
C LYS A 18 -12.80 9.89 3.39
N LEU A 19 -13.11 8.65 2.98
CA LEU A 19 -13.15 7.49 3.86
C LEU A 19 -11.78 7.24 4.54
N HIS A 20 -10.67 7.37 3.81
CA HIS A 20 -9.34 7.20 4.39
C HIS A 20 -9.02 8.24 5.48
N ILE A 21 -9.49 9.48 5.33
CA ILE A 21 -9.31 10.54 6.34
C ILE A 21 -10.19 10.29 7.55
N GLU A 22 -11.43 9.83 7.35
CA GLU A 22 -12.41 9.60 8.41
C GLU A 22 -12.09 8.33 9.23
N GLU A 23 -11.72 7.24 8.54
CA GLU A 23 -11.48 5.92 9.15
C GLU A 23 -10.03 5.73 9.61
N GLY A 24 -9.10 6.55 9.09
CA GLY A 24 -7.67 6.40 9.34
C GLY A 24 -7.04 5.24 8.55
N PRO A 25 -5.83 4.79 8.97
CA PRO A 25 -5.10 3.74 8.27
C PRO A 25 -5.80 2.38 8.41
N ALA A 26 -5.93 1.67 7.29
CA ALA A 26 -6.51 0.33 7.26
C ALA A 26 -5.78 -0.64 8.18
N SER A 27 -6.53 -1.54 8.85
CA SER A 27 -5.96 -2.61 9.67
C SER A 27 -5.09 -3.56 8.84
N ILE A 28 -4.24 -4.34 9.52
CA ILE A 28 -3.37 -5.32 8.86
C ILE A 28 -4.20 -6.38 8.14
N GLU A 29 -5.27 -6.84 8.77
CA GLU A 29 -6.20 -7.84 8.22
C GLU A 29 -6.86 -7.32 6.95
N LEU A 30 -7.35 -6.09 6.98
CA LEU A 30 -7.95 -5.46 5.80
C LEU A 30 -6.94 -5.26 4.66
N ARG A 31 -5.68 -4.92 4.98
CA ARG A 31 -4.61 -4.83 3.97
C ARG A 31 -4.33 -6.18 3.33
N LYS A 32 -4.24 -7.25 4.12
CA LYS A 32 -4.05 -8.62 3.62
C LYS A 32 -5.23 -9.08 2.76
N ASP A 33 -6.45 -8.79 3.18
CA ASP A 33 -7.66 -9.08 2.42
C ASP A 33 -7.64 -8.39 1.04
N ARG A 34 -7.33 -7.09 1.01
CA ARG A 34 -7.21 -6.33 -0.24
C ARG A 34 -6.14 -6.90 -1.17
N LEU A 35 -4.98 -7.29 -0.64
CA LEU A 35 -3.91 -7.92 -1.42
C LEU A 35 -4.33 -9.29 -1.98
N ASN A 36 -5.03 -10.11 -1.19
CA ASN A 36 -5.57 -11.39 -1.65
C ASN A 36 -6.58 -11.20 -2.78
N ARG A 37 -7.51 -10.26 -2.64
CA ARG A 37 -8.47 -9.94 -3.72
C ARG A 37 -7.79 -9.47 -5.00
N CYS A 38 -6.70 -8.70 -4.89
CA CYS A 38 -5.88 -8.34 -6.06
C CYS A 38 -5.28 -9.58 -6.74
N ILE A 39 -4.77 -10.55 -5.96
CA ILE A 39 -4.23 -11.80 -6.51
C ILE A 39 -5.31 -12.59 -7.22
N GLU A 40 -6.49 -12.72 -6.63
CA GLU A 40 -7.63 -13.42 -7.22
C GLU A 40 -8.06 -12.76 -8.53
N MET A 41 -8.21 -11.44 -8.55
CA MET A 41 -8.52 -10.68 -9.76
C MET A 41 -7.47 -10.92 -10.87
N ILE A 42 -6.17 -10.84 -10.56
CA ILE A 42 -5.11 -11.06 -11.56
C ILE A 42 -5.17 -12.49 -12.11
N LYS A 43 -5.48 -13.48 -11.28
CA LYS A 43 -5.62 -14.87 -11.74
C LYS A 43 -6.86 -15.07 -12.62
N GLU A 44 -7.97 -14.48 -12.23
CA GLU A 44 -9.25 -14.58 -12.95
C GLU A 44 -9.14 -13.95 -14.35
N TYR A 45 -8.51 -12.77 -14.44
CA TYR A 45 -8.39 -12.03 -15.70
C TYR A 45 -7.03 -12.21 -16.39
N SER A 46 -6.26 -13.24 -16.04
CA SER A 46 -4.90 -13.44 -16.57
C SER A 46 -4.85 -13.53 -18.09
N ASP A 47 -5.78 -14.24 -18.71
CA ASP A 47 -5.84 -14.42 -20.15
C ASP A 47 -6.22 -13.12 -20.86
N GLU A 48 -7.18 -12.38 -20.32
CA GLU A 48 -7.57 -11.07 -20.86
C GLU A 48 -6.44 -10.03 -20.78
N ILE A 49 -5.67 -10.05 -19.68
CA ILE A 49 -4.49 -9.20 -19.51
C ILE A 49 -3.43 -9.54 -20.55
N ILE A 50 -3.17 -10.83 -20.77
CA ILE A 50 -2.20 -11.30 -21.77
C ILE A 50 -2.65 -10.88 -23.17
N ASP A 51 -3.92 -11.05 -23.51
CA ASP A 51 -4.49 -10.65 -24.80
C ASP A 51 -4.39 -9.13 -25.01
N ALA A 52 -4.64 -8.34 -23.97
CA ALA A 52 -4.48 -6.88 -24.04
C ALA A 52 -3.02 -6.50 -24.28
N LEU A 53 -2.08 -7.12 -23.57
CA LEU A 53 -0.64 -6.91 -23.75
C LEU A 53 -0.18 -7.29 -25.18
N GLN A 54 -0.72 -8.37 -25.76
CA GLN A 54 -0.43 -8.75 -27.13
C GLN A 54 -0.94 -7.70 -28.14
N LYS A 55 -2.13 -7.16 -27.91
CA LYS A 55 -2.69 -6.10 -28.78
C LYS A 55 -1.88 -4.79 -28.69
N ASP A 56 -1.42 -4.44 -27.49
CA ASP A 56 -0.67 -3.19 -27.27
C ASP A 56 0.76 -3.27 -27.83
N PHE A 57 1.43 -4.39 -27.63
CA PHE A 57 2.85 -4.56 -28.02
C PHE A 57 3.04 -5.31 -29.35
N GLY A 58 1.98 -5.78 -29.99
CA GLY A 58 2.00 -6.47 -31.25
C GLY A 58 2.36 -7.95 -31.10
N ASN A 59 3.62 -8.30 -31.15
CA ASN A 59 4.08 -9.69 -31.27
C ASN A 59 4.70 -10.27 -29.98
N ARG A 60 4.12 -9.98 -28.82
CA ARG A 60 4.63 -10.47 -27.53
C ARG A 60 4.17 -11.91 -27.27
N ASP A 61 5.13 -12.79 -26.93
CA ASP A 61 4.82 -14.18 -26.60
C ASP A 61 3.96 -14.29 -25.33
N PRO A 62 2.80 -15.02 -25.36
CA PRO A 62 1.91 -15.17 -24.22
C PRO A 62 2.59 -15.76 -22.97
N LYS A 63 3.48 -16.75 -23.15
CA LYS A 63 4.19 -17.39 -22.02
C LYS A 63 5.15 -16.42 -21.36
N SER A 64 5.82 -15.61 -22.16
CA SER A 64 6.68 -14.54 -21.66
C SER A 64 5.87 -13.52 -20.87
N SER A 65 4.73 -13.06 -21.41
CA SER A 65 3.82 -12.13 -20.73
C SER A 65 3.32 -12.70 -19.42
N PHE A 66 2.92 -13.97 -19.39
CA PHE A 66 2.51 -14.64 -18.14
C PHE A 66 3.62 -14.62 -17.08
N LEU A 67 4.84 -15.01 -17.46
CA LEU A 67 5.97 -15.08 -16.50
C LEU A 67 6.39 -13.70 -16.00
N THR A 68 6.51 -12.72 -16.90
CA THR A 68 7.06 -11.41 -16.55
C THR A 68 6.06 -10.47 -15.89
N GLU A 69 4.77 -10.55 -16.24
CA GLU A 69 3.76 -9.63 -15.73
C GLU A 69 2.87 -10.30 -14.67
N ILE A 70 2.30 -11.46 -14.96
CA ILE A 70 1.33 -12.10 -14.07
C ILE A 70 2.03 -12.77 -12.88
N ALA A 71 2.95 -13.70 -13.13
CA ALA A 71 3.59 -14.49 -12.09
C ALA A 71 4.44 -13.62 -11.15
N THR A 72 5.20 -12.67 -11.70
CA THR A 72 6.01 -11.74 -10.89
C THR A 72 5.14 -10.82 -10.02
N THR A 73 4.05 -10.28 -10.57
CA THR A 73 3.14 -9.43 -9.81
C THR A 73 2.48 -10.19 -8.66
N ILE A 74 2.01 -11.43 -8.91
CA ILE A 74 1.49 -12.30 -7.85
C ILE A 74 2.57 -12.56 -6.79
N GLY A 75 3.81 -12.82 -7.19
CA GLY A 75 4.93 -13.03 -6.27
C GLY A 75 5.18 -11.82 -5.35
N VAL A 76 5.16 -10.61 -5.90
CA VAL A 76 5.31 -9.36 -5.13
C VAL A 76 4.16 -9.18 -4.15
N LEU A 77 2.90 -9.41 -4.56
CA LEU A 77 1.73 -9.32 -3.69
C LEU A 77 1.78 -10.34 -2.56
N GLN A 78 2.18 -11.60 -2.84
CA GLN A 78 2.37 -12.63 -1.83
C GLN A 78 3.48 -12.26 -0.84
N HIS A 79 4.57 -11.68 -1.33
CA HIS A 79 5.65 -11.17 -0.47
C HIS A 79 5.14 -10.05 0.45
N ALA A 80 4.34 -9.14 -0.05
CA ALA A 80 3.71 -8.08 0.74
C ALA A 80 2.80 -8.64 1.84
N ILE A 81 1.95 -9.64 1.51
CA ILE A 81 1.07 -10.31 2.49
C ILE A 81 1.88 -10.93 3.65
N LYS A 82 3.00 -11.57 3.33
CA LYS A 82 3.87 -12.22 4.34
C LYS A 82 4.60 -11.22 5.24
N ASN A 83 4.86 -10.01 4.75
CA ASN A 83 5.72 -9.05 5.43
C ASN A 83 4.98 -7.82 5.99
N VAL A 84 3.72 -7.61 5.65
CA VAL A 84 2.98 -6.40 6.08
C VAL A 84 2.95 -6.24 7.60
N ASP A 85 2.84 -7.33 8.37
CA ASP A 85 2.90 -7.31 9.83
C ASP A 85 4.25 -6.79 10.36
N LYS A 86 5.33 -7.12 9.66
CA LYS A 86 6.67 -6.67 10.03
C LYS A 86 6.88 -5.22 9.65
N TRP A 87 6.44 -4.82 8.46
CA TRP A 87 6.64 -3.47 7.92
C TRP A 87 5.80 -2.40 8.63
N THR A 88 4.72 -2.80 9.26
CA THR A 88 3.84 -1.89 10.01
C THR A 88 4.21 -1.75 11.48
N LYS A 89 5.26 -2.46 11.95
CA LYS A 89 5.78 -2.29 13.31
C LYS A 89 6.58 -1.01 13.43
N ASP A 90 6.42 -0.33 14.56
CA ASP A 90 7.21 0.85 14.87
C ASP A 90 8.71 0.52 14.88
N GLU A 91 9.48 1.23 14.08
CA GLU A 91 10.93 1.14 14.07
C GLU A 91 11.50 2.22 15.02
N LYS A 92 12.07 1.79 16.14
CA LYS A 92 12.79 2.70 17.04
C LYS A 92 14.08 3.13 16.37
N ARG A 93 14.11 4.36 15.86
CA ARG A 93 15.33 4.97 15.37
C ARG A 93 15.92 5.85 16.46
N PRO A 94 17.23 5.74 16.76
CA PRO A 94 17.87 6.71 17.64
C PRO A 94 17.76 8.10 16.99
N SER A 95 17.13 9.03 17.71
CA SER A 95 17.13 10.40 17.24
C SER A 95 18.52 10.97 17.50
N ASN A 96 19.09 11.68 16.52
CA ASN A 96 20.35 12.41 16.71
C ASN A 96 20.25 13.52 17.79
N VAL A 97 19.06 13.71 18.34
CA VAL A 97 18.76 14.55 19.50
C VAL A 97 18.55 13.68 20.73
N ASP A 98 19.45 12.74 20.97
CA ASP A 98 19.58 12.11 22.28
C ASP A 98 20.20 13.15 23.25
N ARG A 99 19.35 14.08 23.63
CA ARG A 99 19.57 14.95 24.78
C ARG A 99 18.51 14.66 25.84
N PRO A 100 18.43 13.44 26.39
CA PRO A 100 17.44 13.14 27.42
C PRO A 100 17.65 14.06 28.64
N PHE A 101 18.87 14.47 28.89
CA PHE A 101 19.22 15.37 29.98
C PHE A 101 18.73 16.80 29.74
N PHE A 102 18.94 17.37 28.55
CA PHE A 102 18.58 18.76 28.26
C PHE A 102 17.07 18.96 28.15
N ILE A 103 16.37 18.01 27.53
CA ILE A 103 14.91 18.06 27.42
C ILE A 103 14.25 17.82 28.78
N ARG A 104 14.75 16.88 29.62
CA ARG A 104 14.27 16.70 30.99
C ARG A 104 14.52 17.94 31.86
N MET A 105 15.65 18.58 31.72
CA MET A 105 15.97 19.81 32.43
C MET A 105 15.05 20.94 31.99
N LEU A 106 14.83 21.13 30.68
CA LEU A 106 13.93 22.16 30.15
C LEU A 106 12.47 21.91 30.53
N MET A 107 11.98 20.66 30.45
CA MET A 107 10.63 20.25 30.87
C MET A 107 10.43 20.36 32.39
N GLY A 108 11.47 20.07 33.17
CA GLY A 108 11.47 20.29 34.62
C GLY A 108 11.36 21.77 35.00
N PHE A 109 12.05 22.65 34.27
CA PHE A 109 11.96 24.10 34.47
C PHE A 109 10.60 24.70 34.06
N LEU A 110 9.94 24.10 33.05
CA LEU A 110 8.64 24.56 32.54
C LEU A 110 7.45 23.90 33.27
N GLY A 111 7.69 23.06 34.29
CA GLY A 111 6.61 22.42 35.04
C GLY A 111 5.73 21.43 34.25
N ALA A 112 6.17 21.06 33.06
CA ALA A 112 5.42 20.15 32.18
C ALA A 112 5.58 18.71 32.67
N LYS A 113 4.48 18.10 33.14
CA LYS A 113 4.44 16.66 33.44
C LYS A 113 4.67 15.87 32.14
N SER A 114 5.69 15.00 32.17
CA SER A 114 6.04 14.10 31.07
C SER A 114 4.84 13.21 30.69
N TYR A 115 4.28 13.42 29.52
CA TYR A 115 3.32 12.54 28.87
C TYR A 115 3.99 11.58 27.85
N ILE A 116 5.18 11.07 28.21
CA ILE A 116 5.80 10.00 27.41
C ILE A 116 5.71 8.71 28.21
N LYS A 117 4.74 7.89 27.83
CA LYS A 117 4.71 6.47 28.17
C LYS A 117 5.36 5.68 27.06
#